data_4a3da7aa222eb669c425aeb3ce5212ae
#
_entry.id   4a3da7aa222eb669c425aeb3ce5212ae
#
_cell.length_a   1.000
_cell.length_b   1.000
_cell.length_c   1.000
_cell.angle_alpha   90.00
_cell.angle_beta   90.00
_cell.angle_gamma   90.00
#
_symmetry.space_group_name_H-M   'P 1'
#
loop_
_entity.id
_entity.type
_entity.pdbx_description
1 polymer ?
#
loop_
_entity_poly.entity_id
_entity_poly.type
_entity_poly.pdbx_seq_one_letter_code
_entity_poly.pdbx_strand_id
1 'polypeptide(L)'
;MVAAERSAQIEVNSMIQKGIRIAKPDLMISSFYGQPSNSTINVNISGTEGERIKYAITNLTPEVFILLGKLLTQQEKDVEILKEAVEKTDKLREYLSKYLIYSLSINALRGLTSESLQYPLGLNGEGLDVLLNNISKEEIIQIKESAKDYISWIEDIFFDSEEIYKMQGYKLGRSKSNLYFRDKFMQKKNNLFSAENANEGALELLFYLTLFISRKTPDFFGIDNIENGLNPRLCRFLMKKICELAVKNGKQVLITTHNPAILDGLNLNDGSQRLYVVTRNDEGKTQAKRIQTKEQTGEQRMMLSEMWMKGLIGGVPYNF
;
A
#
# COMPACT_ATOMS: atom_id res chain seq x y z
N MET A 1 -32.91 -1.73 15.30
CA MET A 1 -32.24 -0.44 15.09
C MET A 1 -30.82 -0.38 15.71
N VAL A 2 -30.68 -0.57 17.03
CA VAL A 2 -29.37 -0.48 17.69
C VAL A 2 -28.32 -1.53 17.21
N ALA A 3 -28.75 -2.73 16.83
CA ALA A 3 -27.84 -3.78 16.34
C ALA A 3 -27.33 -3.51 14.91
N ALA A 4 -28.16 -2.88 14.06
CA ALA A 4 -27.78 -2.51 12.70
C ALA A 4 -26.79 -1.34 12.66
N GLU A 5 -26.99 -0.34 13.51
CA GLU A 5 -26.04 0.78 13.65
C GLU A 5 -24.68 0.32 14.18
N ARG A 6 -24.66 -0.64 15.12
CA ARG A 6 -23.39 -1.22 15.61
C ARG A 6 -22.63 -1.99 14.52
N SER A 7 -23.34 -2.74 13.67
CA SER A 7 -22.70 -3.49 12.58
C SER A 7 -22.08 -2.56 11.53
N ALA A 8 -22.82 -1.54 11.08
CA ALA A 8 -22.30 -0.55 10.14
C ALA A 8 -21.12 0.27 10.71
N GLN A 9 -21.18 0.59 11.99
CA GLN A 9 -20.11 1.35 12.64
C GLN A 9 -18.82 0.52 12.84
N ILE A 10 -18.94 -0.78 13.09
CA ILE A 10 -17.80 -1.69 13.16
C ILE A 10 -17.13 -1.82 11.78
N GLU A 11 -17.88 -1.93 10.70
CA GLU A 11 -17.33 -1.99 9.33
C GLU A 11 -16.62 -0.68 8.94
N VAL A 12 -17.20 0.47 9.21
CA VAL A 12 -16.60 1.79 8.98
C VAL A 12 -15.30 1.94 9.76
N ASN A 13 -15.27 1.61 11.04
CA ASN A 13 -14.05 1.66 11.85
C ASN A 13 -12.98 0.69 11.34
N SER A 14 -13.35 -0.50 10.91
CA SER A 14 -12.43 -1.46 10.29
C SER A 14 -11.81 -0.91 9.02
N MET A 15 -12.57 -0.22 8.18
CA MET A 15 -12.05 0.40 6.96
C MET A 15 -11.11 1.56 7.26
N ILE A 16 -11.43 2.42 8.22
CA ILE A 16 -10.55 3.52 8.68
C ILE A 16 -9.23 2.95 9.21
N GLN A 17 -9.28 1.89 10.02
CA GLN A 17 -8.09 1.22 10.55
C GLN A 17 -7.20 0.61 9.45
N LYS A 18 -7.75 0.35 8.28
CA LYS A 18 -7.00 -0.13 7.10
C LYS A 18 -6.46 0.98 6.20
N GLY A 19 -6.60 2.24 6.61
CA GLY A 19 -6.15 3.41 5.85
C GLY A 19 -7.13 3.86 4.76
N ILE A 20 -8.37 3.33 4.74
CA ILE A 20 -9.38 3.74 3.77
C ILE A 20 -10.04 5.02 4.26
N ARG A 21 -10.01 6.08 3.45
CA ARG A 21 -10.76 7.31 3.71
C ARG A 21 -12.23 7.09 3.41
N ILE A 22 -13.07 7.23 4.44
CA ILE A 22 -14.51 7.04 4.30
C ILE A 22 -15.19 8.39 4.48
N ALA A 23 -16.02 8.74 3.49
CA ALA A 23 -16.98 9.84 3.59
C ALA A 23 -18.27 9.35 4.28
N LYS A 24 -19.21 10.26 4.54
CA LYS A 24 -20.56 9.87 4.95
C LYS A 24 -21.14 8.87 3.93
N PRO A 25 -21.90 7.83 4.37
CA PRO A 25 -22.46 6.82 3.47
C PRO A 25 -23.17 7.40 2.24
N ASP A 26 -23.92 8.48 2.41
CA ASP A 26 -24.61 9.17 1.31
C ASP A 26 -23.66 9.77 0.27
N LEU A 27 -22.41 10.11 0.66
CA LEU A 27 -21.38 10.64 -0.24
C LEU A 27 -20.57 9.55 -0.94
N MET A 28 -20.64 8.31 -0.45
CA MET A 28 -20.02 7.15 -1.10
C MET A 28 -20.85 6.62 -2.27
N ILE A 29 -22.14 6.96 -2.30
CA ILE A 29 -23.04 6.57 -3.38
C ILE A 29 -22.93 7.60 -4.51
N SER A 30 -22.70 7.10 -5.73
CA SER A 30 -22.65 7.97 -6.91
C SER A 30 -24.01 8.65 -7.13
N SER A 31 -24.05 9.97 -7.00
CA SER A 31 -25.23 10.78 -7.23
C SER A 31 -24.90 11.84 -8.30
N PHE A 32 -25.29 11.56 -9.54
CA PHE A 32 -25.04 12.45 -10.67
C PHE A 32 -26.29 13.29 -10.97
N TYR A 33 -26.10 14.56 -11.32
CA TYR A 33 -27.19 15.47 -11.66
C TYR A 33 -28.04 14.90 -12.81
N GLY A 34 -29.35 14.85 -12.63
CA GLY A 34 -30.29 14.33 -13.63
C GLY A 34 -30.39 12.80 -13.74
N GLN A 35 -29.67 12.06 -12.90
CA GLN A 35 -29.78 10.59 -12.82
C GLN A 35 -30.33 10.17 -11.46
N PRO A 36 -31.12 9.07 -11.39
CA PRO A 36 -31.54 8.53 -10.11
C PRO A 36 -30.32 8.10 -9.31
N SER A 37 -30.25 8.45 -8.03
CA SER A 37 -29.16 8.01 -7.14
C SER A 37 -29.16 6.49 -7.06
N ASN A 38 -28.04 5.84 -7.41
CA ASN A 38 -27.86 4.43 -7.16
C ASN A 38 -27.80 4.20 -5.65
N SER A 39 -28.75 3.46 -5.13
CA SER A 39 -28.82 3.10 -3.70
C SER A 39 -27.84 1.98 -3.32
N THR A 40 -27.04 1.48 -4.26
CA THR A 40 -26.18 0.31 -4.05
C THR A 40 -24.82 0.49 -4.67
N ILE A 41 -23.76 0.26 -3.88
CA ILE A 41 -22.39 0.11 -4.38
C ILE A 41 -22.11 -1.39 -4.49
N ASN A 42 -21.81 -1.86 -5.70
CA ASN A 42 -21.45 -3.26 -5.93
C ASN A 42 -19.95 -3.39 -6.13
N VAL A 43 -19.31 -4.22 -5.32
CA VAL A 43 -17.89 -4.58 -5.46
C VAL A 43 -17.82 -6.07 -5.77
N ASN A 44 -17.26 -6.43 -6.91
CA ASN A 44 -17.03 -7.81 -7.30
C ASN A 44 -15.53 -8.09 -7.29
N ILE A 45 -15.10 -9.08 -6.54
CA ILE A 45 -13.72 -9.52 -6.44
C ILE A 45 -13.66 -10.96 -6.92
N SER A 46 -12.70 -11.26 -7.80
CA SER A 46 -12.48 -12.62 -8.31
C SER A 46 -11.04 -13.04 -8.06
N GLY A 47 -10.85 -14.24 -7.56
CA GLY A 47 -9.54 -14.88 -7.46
C GLY A 47 -9.19 -15.62 -8.77
N THR A 48 -7.96 -16.10 -8.85
CA THR A 48 -7.41 -16.81 -10.03
C THR A 48 -7.94 -18.23 -10.18
N GLU A 49 -8.44 -18.84 -9.11
CA GLU A 49 -8.98 -20.20 -9.11
C GLU A 49 -10.52 -20.22 -9.26
N GLY A 50 -11.10 -19.08 -9.65
CA GLY A 50 -12.54 -18.94 -9.91
C GLY A 50 -13.37 -18.51 -8.72
N GLU A 51 -12.76 -18.18 -7.58
CA GLU A 51 -13.42 -17.63 -6.41
C GLU A 51 -14.03 -16.26 -6.73
N ARG A 52 -15.18 -15.99 -6.17
CA ARG A 52 -15.88 -14.71 -6.36
C ARG A 52 -16.51 -14.24 -5.05
N ILE A 53 -16.22 -13.00 -4.71
CA ILE A 53 -16.89 -12.29 -3.60
C ILE A 53 -17.63 -11.10 -4.18
N LYS A 54 -18.90 -10.98 -3.83
CA LYS A 54 -19.72 -9.81 -4.17
C LYS A 54 -20.07 -9.08 -2.89
N TYR A 55 -19.68 -7.83 -2.80
CA TYR A 55 -20.14 -6.92 -1.78
C TYR A 55 -21.18 -5.99 -2.39
N ALA A 56 -22.31 -5.87 -1.74
CA ALA A 56 -23.29 -4.84 -2.04
C ALA A 56 -23.42 -3.95 -0.81
N ILE A 57 -23.02 -2.70 -0.93
CA ILE A 57 -23.25 -1.69 0.11
C ILE A 57 -24.57 -1.00 -0.25
N THR A 58 -25.61 -1.28 0.50
CA THR A 58 -26.95 -0.76 0.26
C THR A 58 -27.43 -0.02 1.51
N ASN A 59 -28.34 0.93 1.32
CA ASN A 59 -29.10 1.51 2.42
C ASN A 59 -30.23 0.57 2.92
N LEU A 60 -30.23 -0.70 2.46
CA LEU A 60 -31.23 -1.69 2.87
C LEU A 60 -30.94 -2.16 4.30
N THR A 61 -32.02 -2.26 5.08
CA THR A 61 -31.94 -2.72 6.45
C THR A 61 -31.49 -4.20 6.54
N PRO A 62 -30.81 -4.61 7.61
CA PRO A 62 -30.29 -5.98 7.79
C PRO A 62 -31.37 -7.07 7.64
N GLU A 63 -32.65 -6.77 7.88
CA GLU A 63 -33.79 -7.68 7.78
C GLU A 63 -33.97 -8.20 6.34
N VAL A 64 -33.72 -7.38 5.32
CA VAL A 64 -33.86 -7.79 3.91
C VAL A 64 -32.68 -8.72 3.51
N PHE A 65 -31.50 -8.54 4.09
CA PHE A 65 -30.35 -9.42 3.85
C PHE A 65 -30.57 -10.82 4.44
N ILE A 66 -31.19 -10.92 5.63
CA ILE A 66 -31.51 -12.19 6.27
C ILE A 66 -32.60 -12.93 5.49
N LEU A 67 -33.57 -12.20 4.93
CA LEU A 67 -34.65 -12.80 4.12
C LEU A 67 -34.10 -13.35 2.79
N LEU A 68 -33.21 -12.63 2.10
CA LEU A 68 -32.51 -13.08 0.87
C LEU A 68 -31.63 -14.31 1.15
N GLY A 69 -30.91 -14.33 2.28
CA GLY A 69 -30.10 -15.47 2.69
C GLY A 69 -30.94 -16.75 2.93
N LYS A 70 -32.11 -16.63 3.54
CA LYS A 70 -33.03 -17.75 3.76
C LYS A 70 -33.67 -18.28 2.48
N LEU A 71 -33.94 -17.42 1.49
CA LEU A 71 -34.47 -17.82 0.17
C LEU A 71 -33.47 -18.59 -0.67
N LEU A 72 -32.17 -18.33 -0.50
CA LEU A 72 -31.10 -18.99 -1.26
C LEU A 72 -30.69 -20.36 -0.68
N THR A 73 -31.11 -20.71 0.54
CA THR A 73 -30.73 -21.95 1.24
C THR A 73 -31.71 -23.12 1.07
N GLN A 74 -32.73 -23.02 0.22
CA GLN A 74 -33.78 -24.05 0.08
C GLN A 74 -33.54 -25.11 -1.00
N GLN A 75 -32.34 -25.28 -1.55
CA GLN A 75 -32.03 -26.38 -2.49
C GLN A 75 -30.91 -27.28 -1.96
N GLU A 76 -31.28 -28.48 -1.49
CA GLU A 76 -30.45 -29.49 -0.81
C GLU A 76 -29.55 -30.34 -1.72
N LYS A 77 -29.28 -30.01 -2.99
CA LYS A 77 -28.63 -30.96 -3.91
C LYS A 77 -27.15 -30.74 -4.22
N ASP A 78 -26.49 -29.68 -3.70
CA ASP A 78 -25.09 -29.36 -4.01
C ASP A 78 -24.21 -29.08 -2.80
N VAL A 79 -24.36 -29.85 -1.71
CA VAL A 79 -23.65 -29.59 -0.43
C VAL A 79 -22.13 -29.67 -0.57
N GLU A 80 -21.62 -30.51 -1.44
CA GLU A 80 -20.17 -30.72 -1.61
C GLU A 80 -19.53 -29.62 -2.47
N ILE A 81 -20.20 -29.24 -3.57
CA ILE A 81 -19.79 -28.10 -4.42
C ILE A 81 -19.91 -26.79 -3.65
N LEU A 82 -20.94 -26.64 -2.82
CA LEU A 82 -21.13 -25.49 -1.94
C LEU A 82 -20.05 -25.42 -0.85
N LYS A 83 -19.63 -26.54 -0.26
CA LYS A 83 -18.54 -26.56 0.74
C LYS A 83 -17.22 -26.11 0.13
N GLU A 84 -16.82 -26.62 -1.04
CA GLU A 84 -15.60 -26.21 -1.71
C GLU A 84 -15.63 -24.74 -2.13
N ALA A 85 -16.76 -24.25 -2.63
CA ALA A 85 -16.95 -22.85 -2.98
C ALA A 85 -16.89 -21.94 -1.74
N VAL A 86 -17.42 -22.37 -0.60
CA VAL A 86 -17.35 -21.65 0.68
C VAL A 86 -15.92 -21.60 1.19
N GLU A 87 -15.19 -22.73 1.19
CA GLU A 87 -13.79 -22.75 1.63
C GLU A 87 -12.90 -21.84 0.78
N LYS A 88 -13.06 -21.85 -0.55
CA LYS A 88 -12.33 -20.94 -1.45
C LYS A 88 -12.68 -19.49 -1.16
N THR A 89 -13.96 -19.20 -0.97
CA THR A 89 -14.43 -17.85 -0.63
C THR A 89 -13.89 -17.38 0.72
N ASP A 90 -13.80 -18.25 1.71
CA ASP A 90 -13.25 -17.92 3.03
C ASP A 90 -11.75 -17.65 2.96
N LYS A 91 -10.98 -18.40 2.17
CA LYS A 91 -9.55 -18.11 1.91
C LYS A 91 -9.36 -16.73 1.27
N LEU A 92 -10.14 -16.42 0.23
CA LEU A 92 -10.07 -15.10 -0.43
C LEU A 92 -10.49 -13.99 0.55
N ARG A 93 -11.52 -14.21 1.37
CA ARG A 93 -11.95 -13.26 2.40
C ARG A 93 -10.86 -13.04 3.46
N GLU A 94 -10.20 -14.10 3.93
CA GLU A 94 -9.08 -14.00 4.87
C GLU A 94 -7.92 -13.21 4.26
N TYR A 95 -7.55 -13.49 3.00
CA TYR A 95 -6.52 -12.76 2.28
C TYR A 95 -6.83 -11.27 2.18
N LEU A 96 -8.05 -10.92 1.78
CA LEU A 96 -8.50 -9.52 1.68
C LEU A 96 -8.67 -8.84 3.05
N SER A 97 -8.93 -9.60 4.11
CA SER A 97 -9.06 -9.04 5.46
C SER A 97 -7.76 -8.45 5.99
N LYS A 98 -6.63 -8.93 5.49
CA LYS A 98 -5.28 -8.45 5.83
C LYS A 98 -4.82 -7.26 4.98
N TYR A 99 -5.61 -6.83 4.00
CA TYR A 99 -5.28 -5.69 3.14
C TYR A 99 -5.19 -4.38 3.93
N LEU A 100 -4.10 -3.67 3.75
CA LEU A 100 -3.82 -2.38 4.38
C LEU A 100 -3.38 -1.38 3.32
N ILE A 101 -3.64 -0.10 3.54
CA ILE A 101 -3.15 1.00 2.70
C ILE A 101 -2.18 1.83 3.52
N TYR A 102 -0.93 1.88 3.07
CA TYR A 102 0.14 2.68 3.67
C TYR A 102 0.19 4.06 3.01
N SER A 103 0.24 5.11 3.85
CA SER A 103 0.43 6.49 3.43
C SER A 103 1.43 7.14 4.38
N LEU A 104 2.70 7.19 3.99
CA LEU A 104 3.81 7.49 4.90
C LEU A 104 3.77 8.92 5.44
N SER A 105 4.18 9.06 6.68
CA SER A 105 4.43 10.32 7.38
C SER A 105 5.86 10.32 7.93
N ILE A 106 6.62 11.35 7.62
CA ILE A 106 7.98 11.49 8.13
C ILE A 106 8.03 11.53 9.67
N ASN A 107 7.03 12.10 10.30
CA ASN A 107 6.94 12.13 11.77
C ASN A 107 6.76 10.74 12.37
N ALA A 108 5.98 9.89 11.71
CA ALA A 108 5.80 8.49 12.11
C ALA A 108 7.09 7.69 11.92
N LEU A 109 7.74 7.81 10.76
CA LEU A 109 9.02 7.16 10.48
C LEU A 109 10.13 7.59 11.45
N ARG A 110 10.11 8.83 11.89
CA ARG A 110 11.03 9.37 12.91
C ARG A 110 10.68 8.95 14.33
N GLY A 111 9.56 8.26 14.54
CA GLY A 111 9.08 7.88 15.88
C GLY A 111 8.59 9.05 16.74
N LEU A 112 8.14 10.15 16.10
CA LEU A 112 7.60 11.34 16.78
C LEU A 112 6.10 11.22 17.06
N THR A 113 5.39 10.33 16.36
CA THR A 113 3.99 10.00 16.60
C THR A 113 3.89 8.56 17.12
N SER A 114 2.97 8.31 18.02
CA SER A 114 2.67 6.97 18.51
C SER A 114 1.18 6.72 18.38
N GLU A 115 0.81 5.89 17.42
CA GLU A 115 -0.52 5.29 17.36
C GLU A 115 -0.47 3.87 17.93
N SER A 116 -1.61 3.36 18.39
CA SER A 116 -1.68 2.00 18.87
C SER A 116 -1.55 1.05 17.66
N LEU A 117 -0.42 0.35 17.60
CA LEU A 117 -0.11 -0.57 16.52
C LEU A 117 -0.95 -1.84 16.67
N GLN A 118 -1.85 -2.09 15.72
CA GLN A 118 -2.54 -3.38 15.56
C GLN A 118 -1.75 -4.35 14.66
N TYR A 119 -0.80 -3.84 13.90
CA TYR A 119 -0.01 -4.56 12.89
C TYR A 119 1.48 -4.34 13.10
N PRO A 120 2.36 -5.17 12.51
CA PRO A 120 3.81 -5.01 12.67
C PRO A 120 4.33 -3.64 12.22
N LEU A 121 3.71 -3.02 11.20
CA LEU A 121 3.97 -1.65 10.76
C LEU A 121 2.67 -0.85 10.80
N GLY A 122 2.71 0.36 11.36
CA GLY A 122 1.62 1.33 11.28
C GLY A 122 1.42 1.85 9.86
N LEU A 123 0.22 2.32 9.55
CA LEU A 123 -0.16 2.77 8.20
C LEU A 123 0.63 3.98 7.71
N ASN A 124 1.15 4.81 8.64
CA ASN A 124 1.97 5.98 8.32
C ASN A 124 3.47 5.74 8.48
N GLY A 125 3.89 4.51 8.85
CA GLY A 125 5.29 4.12 9.05
C GLY A 125 5.71 3.96 10.50
N GLU A 126 4.78 3.98 11.46
CA GLU A 126 5.05 3.71 12.87
C GLU A 126 5.62 2.29 13.07
N GLY A 127 6.50 2.13 14.03
CA GLY A 127 7.05 0.84 14.45
C GLY A 127 8.06 0.23 13.49
N LEU A 128 8.61 1.01 12.55
CA LEU A 128 9.64 0.53 11.62
C LEU A 128 10.86 -0.06 12.36
N ASP A 129 11.34 0.61 13.39
CA ASP A 129 12.46 0.16 14.23
C ASP A 129 12.13 -1.12 15.01
N VAL A 130 10.90 -1.20 15.53
CA VAL A 130 10.41 -2.38 16.26
C VAL A 130 10.37 -3.60 15.32
N LEU A 131 9.82 -3.44 14.13
CA LEU A 131 9.77 -4.54 13.16
C LEU A 131 11.18 -4.96 12.74
N LEU A 132 12.04 -4.02 12.36
CA LEU A 132 13.41 -4.29 11.93
C LEU A 132 14.24 -5.01 13.00
N ASN A 133 14.02 -4.70 14.28
CA ASN A 133 14.69 -5.38 15.40
C ASN A 133 14.16 -6.80 15.67
N ASN A 134 12.98 -7.14 15.11
CA ASN A 134 12.29 -8.41 15.35
C ASN A 134 12.18 -9.32 14.13
N ILE A 135 12.71 -8.96 12.97
CA ILE A 135 12.77 -9.83 11.78
C ILE A 135 13.96 -10.79 11.85
N SER A 136 14.02 -11.75 10.91
CA SER A 136 15.12 -12.71 10.87
C SER A 136 16.45 -12.07 10.50
N LYS A 137 17.57 -12.73 10.85
CA LYS A 137 18.91 -12.22 10.51
C LYS A 137 19.12 -12.11 9.00
N GLU A 138 18.55 -13.02 8.24
CA GLU A 138 18.62 -13.04 6.78
C GLU A 138 17.88 -11.84 6.20
N GLU A 139 16.69 -11.54 6.69
CA GLU A 139 15.89 -10.39 6.25
C GLU A 139 16.59 -9.06 6.56
N ILE A 140 17.13 -8.89 7.78
CA ILE A 140 17.83 -7.65 8.14
C ILE A 140 19.09 -7.45 7.32
N ILE A 141 19.85 -8.50 7.03
CA ILE A 141 21.02 -8.44 6.16
C ILE A 141 20.60 -8.00 4.75
N GLN A 142 19.58 -8.64 4.17
CA GLN A 142 19.07 -8.28 2.84
C GLN A 142 18.58 -6.84 2.77
N ILE A 143 17.90 -6.34 3.82
CA ILE A 143 17.45 -4.95 3.90
C ILE A 143 18.64 -4.00 3.96
N LYS A 144 19.63 -4.27 4.83
CA LYS A 144 20.83 -3.45 4.97
C LYS A 144 21.64 -3.35 3.68
N GLU A 145 21.85 -4.48 3.00
CA GLU A 145 22.55 -4.52 1.71
C GLU A 145 21.78 -3.75 0.64
N SER A 146 20.46 -4.00 0.50
CA SER A 146 19.63 -3.26 -0.44
C SER A 146 19.61 -1.76 -0.14
N ALA A 147 19.61 -1.35 1.13
CA ALA A 147 19.66 0.06 1.50
C ALA A 147 20.95 0.73 1.06
N LYS A 148 22.11 0.05 1.20
CA LYS A 148 23.43 0.56 0.77
C LYS A 148 23.53 0.79 -0.75
N ASP A 149 22.82 0.00 -1.54
CA ASP A 149 22.76 0.17 -3.00
C ASP A 149 22.13 1.50 -3.41
N TYR A 150 21.21 2.03 -2.59
CA TYR A 150 20.43 3.23 -2.91
C TYR A 150 20.81 4.44 -2.07
N ILE A 151 21.32 4.24 -0.85
CA ILE A 151 21.68 5.30 0.06
C ILE A 151 23.21 5.29 0.22
N SER A 152 23.89 6.02 -0.64
CA SER A 152 25.35 5.98 -0.79
C SER A 152 26.15 6.31 0.48
N TRP A 153 25.58 7.03 1.43
CA TRP A 153 26.26 7.42 2.66
C TRP A 153 26.16 6.39 3.80
N ILE A 154 25.19 5.47 3.75
CA ILE A 154 25.01 4.47 4.82
C ILE A 154 26.19 3.49 4.86
N GLU A 155 26.84 3.40 6.01
CA GLU A 155 27.78 2.34 6.36
C GLU A 155 27.05 1.18 7.04
N ASP A 156 26.20 1.50 8.02
CA ASP A 156 25.42 0.51 8.78
C ASP A 156 24.12 1.08 9.35
N ILE A 157 23.20 0.19 9.68
CA ILE A 157 21.91 0.43 10.34
C ILE A 157 21.88 -0.45 11.59
N PHE A 158 21.57 0.11 12.73
CA PHE A 158 21.55 -0.62 13.99
C PHE A 158 20.52 -0.06 14.97
N PHE A 159 20.32 -0.76 16.10
CA PHE A 159 19.29 -0.48 17.08
C PHE A 159 19.94 -0.23 18.45
N ASP A 160 19.49 0.81 19.13
CA ASP A 160 19.96 1.19 20.48
C ASP A 160 18.91 0.77 21.51
N SER A 161 18.80 -0.52 21.76
CA SER A 161 17.83 -1.08 22.70
C SER A 161 18.11 -0.69 24.17
N GLU A 162 19.35 -0.35 24.50
CA GLU A 162 19.79 0.05 25.84
C GLU A 162 19.83 1.58 26.03
N GLU A 163 19.40 2.34 25.02
CA GLU A 163 19.41 3.81 24.99
C GLU A 163 20.79 4.46 25.28
N ILE A 164 21.88 3.75 24.99
CA ILE A 164 23.26 4.22 25.23
C ILE A 164 23.56 5.50 24.44
N TYR A 165 23.21 5.52 23.15
CA TYR A 165 23.43 6.67 22.27
C TYR A 165 22.50 7.84 22.60
N LYS A 166 21.29 7.56 23.09
CA LYS A 166 20.39 8.59 23.61
C LYS A 166 21.01 9.31 24.83
N MET A 167 21.58 8.55 25.77
CA MET A 167 22.28 9.10 26.94
C MET A 167 23.53 9.91 26.57
N GLN A 168 24.17 9.59 25.44
CA GLN A 168 25.32 10.33 24.91
C GLN A 168 24.92 11.56 24.08
N GLY A 169 23.64 11.90 23.97
CA GLY A 169 23.17 13.10 23.32
C GLY A 169 22.97 12.98 21.78
N TYR A 170 23.09 11.78 21.20
CA TYR A 170 22.84 11.56 19.78
C TYR A 170 21.34 11.61 19.38
N LYS A 171 20.45 11.75 20.36
CA LYS A 171 19.00 11.85 20.17
C LYS A 171 18.44 12.90 21.10
N LEU A 172 17.60 13.80 20.56
CA LEU A 172 17.01 14.91 21.34
C LEU A 172 15.91 14.49 22.33
N GLY A 173 15.53 13.22 22.32
CA GLY A 173 14.59 12.64 23.27
C GLY A 173 13.11 12.74 22.93
N ARG A 174 12.75 13.34 21.80
CA ARG A 174 11.36 13.39 21.31
C ARG A 174 10.94 12.10 20.63
N SER A 175 11.85 11.51 19.86
CA SER A 175 11.60 10.27 19.13
C SER A 175 11.60 9.06 20.05
N LYS A 176 10.66 8.15 19.84
CA LYS A 176 10.61 6.83 20.49
C LYS A 176 11.41 5.77 19.71
N SER A 177 11.81 6.07 18.48
CA SER A 177 12.55 5.12 17.63
C SER A 177 13.95 4.85 18.17
N ASN A 178 14.35 3.59 18.18
CA ASN A 178 15.68 3.14 18.57
C ASN A 178 16.57 2.85 17.36
N LEU A 179 16.18 3.33 16.18
CA LEU A 179 16.89 3.16 14.91
C LEU A 179 17.98 4.21 14.75
N TYR A 180 19.20 3.76 14.41
CA TYR A 180 20.36 4.59 14.16
C TYR A 180 21.04 4.20 12.85
N PHE A 181 21.68 5.20 12.24
CA PHE A 181 22.44 5.08 11.00
C PHE A 181 23.89 5.50 11.24
N ARG A 182 24.83 4.82 10.61
CA ARG A 182 26.23 5.21 10.55
C ARG A 182 26.56 5.70 9.15
N ASP A 183 27.13 6.91 9.10
CA ASP A 183 27.59 7.54 7.85
C ASP A 183 29.08 7.22 7.62
N LYS A 184 29.40 6.65 6.44
CA LYS A 184 30.78 6.25 6.08
C LYS A 184 31.69 7.41 5.72
N PHE A 185 31.15 8.59 5.39
CA PHE A 185 31.92 9.76 4.96
C PHE A 185 32.25 10.70 6.13
N MET A 186 31.62 10.53 7.27
CA MET A 186 31.85 11.38 8.43
C MET A 186 32.94 10.82 9.37
N GLN A 187 33.54 11.71 10.17
CA GLN A 187 34.51 11.31 11.18
C GLN A 187 33.89 10.37 12.21
N LYS A 188 34.57 9.30 12.59
CA LYS A 188 34.07 8.21 13.45
C LYS A 188 33.38 8.68 14.75
N LYS A 189 33.81 9.79 15.33
CA LYS A 189 33.21 10.35 16.55
C LYS A 189 31.90 11.11 16.32
N ASN A 190 31.54 11.42 15.05
CA ASN A 190 30.38 12.24 14.70
C ASN A 190 29.55 11.61 13.55
N ASN A 191 29.67 10.31 13.30
CA ASN A 191 29.05 9.63 12.17
C ASN A 191 27.76 8.88 12.48
N LEU A 192 27.16 9.14 13.66
CA LEU A 192 25.93 8.49 14.09
C LEU A 192 24.75 9.45 14.02
N PHE A 193 23.66 8.96 13.43
CA PHE A 193 22.37 9.66 13.34
C PHE A 193 21.24 8.78 13.86
N SER A 194 20.41 9.33 14.73
CA SER A 194 19.14 8.70 15.08
C SER A 194 18.14 8.86 13.92
N ALA A 195 17.09 8.04 13.89
CA ALA A 195 15.98 8.21 12.94
C ALA A 195 15.37 9.62 12.99
N GLU A 196 15.37 10.27 14.15
CA GLU A 196 14.89 11.64 14.31
C GLU A 196 15.61 12.64 13.41
N ASN A 197 16.92 12.45 13.18
CA ASN A 197 17.79 13.32 12.40
C ASN A 197 18.13 12.78 11.01
N ALA A 198 17.64 11.59 10.66
CA ALA A 198 17.94 10.98 9.39
C ALA A 198 17.19 11.68 8.24
N ASN A 199 17.77 11.55 7.04
CA ASN A 199 17.16 12.02 5.80
C ASN A 199 15.84 11.29 5.54
N GLU A 200 14.81 12.04 5.10
CA GLU A 200 13.47 11.54 4.85
C GLU A 200 13.46 10.38 3.83
N GLY A 201 14.07 10.59 2.68
CA GLY A 201 14.12 9.56 1.64
C GLY A 201 14.85 8.28 2.08
N ALA A 202 15.80 8.36 3.02
CA ALA A 202 16.45 7.18 3.58
C ALA A 202 15.49 6.37 4.47
N LEU A 203 14.69 7.05 5.28
CA LEU A 203 13.68 6.39 6.13
C LEU A 203 12.57 5.76 5.30
N GLU A 204 12.07 6.46 4.30
CA GLU A 204 11.05 5.94 3.38
C GLU A 204 11.55 4.73 2.60
N LEU A 205 12.75 4.82 2.04
CA LEU A 205 13.36 3.70 1.34
C LEU A 205 13.52 2.48 2.26
N LEU A 206 13.98 2.70 3.50
CA LEU A 206 14.13 1.63 4.47
C LEU A 206 12.77 1.00 4.82
N PHE A 207 11.72 1.83 4.95
CA PHE A 207 10.36 1.35 5.16
C PHE A 207 9.90 0.47 4.00
N TYR A 208 10.04 0.93 2.75
CA TYR A 208 9.62 0.15 1.58
C TYR A 208 10.42 -1.16 1.45
N LEU A 209 11.74 -1.14 1.65
CA LEU A 209 12.53 -2.37 1.65
C LEU A 209 12.04 -3.35 2.72
N THR A 210 11.73 -2.85 3.92
CA THR A 210 11.20 -3.67 5.01
C THR A 210 9.83 -4.25 4.66
N LEU A 211 8.93 -3.43 4.11
CA LEU A 211 7.58 -3.84 3.72
C LEU A 211 7.59 -4.96 2.67
N PHE A 212 8.51 -4.89 1.70
CA PHE A 212 8.59 -5.87 0.62
C PHE A 212 9.43 -7.11 0.96
N ILE A 213 10.39 -7.02 1.89
CA ILE A 213 11.31 -8.13 2.24
C ILE A 213 10.75 -8.96 3.40
N SER A 214 10.15 -8.33 4.41
CA SER A 214 9.74 -9.04 5.61
C SER A 214 8.53 -9.96 5.36
N ARG A 215 8.60 -11.17 5.91
CA ARG A 215 7.49 -12.12 5.95
C ARG A 215 6.42 -11.77 6.98
N LYS A 216 6.72 -10.82 7.89
CA LYS A 216 5.76 -10.35 8.90
C LYS A 216 4.82 -9.27 8.38
N THR A 217 5.09 -8.71 7.21
CA THR A 217 4.23 -7.72 6.55
C THR A 217 3.19 -8.40 5.66
N PRO A 218 2.05 -7.75 5.36
CA PRO A 218 1.01 -8.34 4.52
C PRO A 218 1.52 -8.76 3.14
N ASP A 219 0.92 -9.79 2.56
CA ASP A 219 1.22 -10.23 1.18
C ASP A 219 0.44 -9.43 0.14
N PHE A 220 -0.65 -8.78 0.55
CA PHE A 220 -1.44 -7.89 -0.30
C PHE A 220 -1.71 -6.57 0.41
N PHE A 221 -1.30 -5.45 -0.20
CA PHE A 221 -1.42 -4.12 0.39
C PHE A 221 -1.46 -3.01 -0.67
N GLY A 222 -1.83 -1.80 -0.23
CA GLY A 222 -1.76 -0.58 -1.01
C GLY A 222 -0.65 0.35 -0.52
N ILE A 223 -0.12 1.18 -1.40
CA ILE A 223 0.76 2.31 -1.07
C ILE A 223 0.19 3.54 -1.75
N ASP A 224 -0.14 4.55 -0.98
CA ASP A 224 -0.64 5.83 -1.50
C ASP A 224 0.50 6.83 -1.62
N ASN A 225 0.67 7.41 -2.82
CA ASN A 225 1.72 8.39 -3.14
C ASN A 225 3.13 7.91 -2.79
N ILE A 226 3.57 6.82 -3.43
CA ILE A 226 4.87 6.16 -3.16
C ILE A 226 6.08 7.09 -3.29
N GLU A 227 5.94 8.17 -4.06
CA GLU A 227 7.01 9.14 -4.33
C GLU A 227 7.25 10.18 -3.24
N ASN A 228 6.42 10.24 -2.19
CA ASN A 228 6.59 11.23 -1.14
C ASN A 228 8.03 11.21 -0.58
N GLY A 229 8.63 12.39 -0.42
CA GLY A 229 9.99 12.53 0.11
C GLY A 229 11.14 12.04 -0.79
N LEU A 230 10.85 11.43 -1.94
CA LEU A 230 11.84 10.83 -2.83
C LEU A 230 12.17 11.74 -4.02
N ASN A 231 13.46 11.85 -4.36
CA ASN A 231 13.85 12.52 -5.60
C ASN A 231 13.53 11.63 -6.84
N PRO A 232 13.36 12.23 -8.04
CA PRO A 232 12.93 11.49 -9.24
C PRO A 232 13.85 10.32 -9.63
N ARG A 233 15.17 10.45 -9.43
CA ARG A 233 16.10 9.37 -9.71
C ARG A 233 15.88 8.17 -8.78
N LEU A 234 15.67 8.45 -7.49
CA LEU A 234 15.39 7.41 -6.50
C LEU A 234 14.04 6.75 -6.75
N CYS A 235 13.02 7.51 -7.16
CA CYS A 235 11.69 6.99 -7.54
C CYS A 235 11.80 5.89 -8.60
N ARG A 236 12.55 6.15 -9.67
CA ARG A 236 12.76 5.16 -10.75
C ARG A 236 13.44 3.90 -10.25
N PHE A 237 14.51 4.04 -9.47
CA PHE A 237 15.25 2.89 -8.93
C PHE A 237 14.42 2.11 -7.90
N LEU A 238 13.73 2.81 -7.01
CA LEU A 238 12.85 2.18 -6.04
C LEU A 238 11.79 1.33 -6.75
N MET A 239 11.09 1.90 -7.74
CA MET A 239 10.02 1.17 -8.45
C MET A 239 10.54 -0.13 -9.08
N LYS A 240 11.70 -0.08 -9.75
CA LYS A 240 12.34 -1.29 -10.29
C LYS A 240 12.62 -2.31 -9.18
N LYS A 241 13.20 -1.87 -8.06
CA LYS A 241 13.55 -2.76 -6.95
C LYS A 241 12.35 -3.40 -6.29
N ILE A 242 11.28 -2.64 -6.04
CA ILE A 242 10.08 -3.20 -5.41
C ILE A 242 9.33 -4.17 -6.34
N CYS A 243 9.36 -3.97 -7.67
CA CYS A 243 8.82 -4.95 -8.61
C CYS A 243 9.58 -6.29 -8.49
N GLU A 244 10.93 -6.25 -8.45
CA GLU A 244 11.76 -7.44 -8.24
C GLU A 244 11.47 -8.13 -6.90
N LEU A 245 11.37 -7.33 -5.81
CA LEU A 245 11.11 -7.85 -4.47
C LEU A 245 9.70 -8.42 -4.34
N ALA A 246 8.70 -7.77 -4.97
CA ALA A 246 7.33 -8.25 -4.97
C ALA A 246 7.22 -9.66 -5.56
N VAL A 247 7.80 -9.86 -6.74
CA VAL A 247 7.84 -11.18 -7.39
C VAL A 247 8.60 -12.20 -6.54
N LYS A 248 9.80 -11.83 -6.05
CA LYS A 248 10.66 -12.72 -5.26
C LYS A 248 9.99 -13.20 -3.97
N ASN A 249 9.24 -12.31 -3.30
CA ASN A 249 8.67 -12.58 -1.96
C ASN A 249 7.14 -12.82 -2.02
N GLY A 250 6.55 -13.00 -3.21
CA GLY A 250 5.12 -13.30 -3.36
C GLY A 250 4.19 -12.18 -2.91
N LYS A 251 4.66 -10.92 -2.95
CA LYS A 251 3.86 -9.75 -2.56
C LYS A 251 3.03 -9.23 -3.74
N GLN A 252 1.79 -8.85 -3.48
CA GLN A 252 0.91 -8.17 -4.42
C GLN A 252 0.61 -6.76 -3.92
N VAL A 253 0.78 -5.74 -4.76
CA VAL A 253 0.66 -4.35 -4.32
C VAL A 253 -0.11 -3.50 -5.31
N LEU A 254 -0.94 -2.59 -4.79
CA LEU A 254 -1.56 -1.49 -5.52
C LEU A 254 -0.86 -0.20 -5.13
N ILE A 255 -0.29 0.51 -6.10
CA ILE A 255 0.49 1.73 -5.86
C ILE A 255 -0.18 2.88 -6.57
N THR A 256 -0.39 4.00 -5.87
CA THR A 256 -0.74 5.27 -6.49
C THR A 256 0.48 6.17 -6.61
N THR A 257 0.52 6.97 -7.67
CA THR A 257 1.59 7.95 -7.89
C THR A 257 1.10 9.12 -8.74
N HIS A 258 1.65 10.29 -8.47
CA HIS A 258 1.54 11.49 -9.29
C HIS A 258 2.90 11.90 -9.90
N ASN A 259 3.95 11.10 -9.70
CA ASN A 259 5.29 11.39 -10.19
C ASN A 259 5.63 10.55 -11.44
N PRO A 260 5.84 11.19 -12.60
CA PRO A 260 6.18 10.48 -13.83
C PRO A 260 7.42 9.57 -13.71
N ALA A 261 8.40 9.95 -12.88
CA ALA A 261 9.64 9.18 -12.73
C ALA A 261 9.43 7.76 -12.16
N ILE A 262 8.36 7.54 -11.40
CA ILE A 262 7.97 6.20 -10.91
C ILE A 262 7.68 5.26 -12.09
N LEU A 263 7.03 5.76 -13.15
CA LEU A 263 6.62 4.96 -14.31
C LEU A 263 7.82 4.38 -15.06
N ASP A 264 8.95 5.09 -15.07
CA ASP A 264 10.16 4.66 -15.76
C ASP A 264 10.86 3.46 -15.10
N GLY A 265 10.45 3.11 -13.89
CA GLY A 265 10.87 1.89 -13.19
C GLY A 265 10.06 0.65 -13.58
N LEU A 266 8.93 0.81 -14.29
CA LEU A 266 8.05 -0.29 -14.71
C LEU A 266 8.51 -0.94 -16.02
N ASN A 267 8.27 -2.25 -16.11
CA ASN A 267 8.36 -3.01 -17.36
C ASN A 267 6.97 -3.58 -17.74
N LEU A 268 6.24 -2.87 -18.59
CA LEU A 268 4.88 -3.29 -18.99
C LEU A 268 4.84 -4.52 -19.90
N ASN A 269 6.00 -5.01 -20.38
CA ASN A 269 6.10 -6.28 -21.08
C ASN A 269 6.12 -7.48 -20.11
N ASP A 270 6.37 -7.22 -18.83
CA ASP A 270 6.26 -8.20 -17.76
C ASP A 270 4.78 -8.31 -17.34
N GLY A 271 4.17 -9.46 -17.50
CA GLY A 271 2.76 -9.69 -17.17
C GLY A 271 2.43 -9.50 -15.68
N SER A 272 3.44 -9.51 -14.79
CA SER A 272 3.27 -9.23 -13.36
C SER A 272 3.10 -7.74 -13.07
N GLN A 273 3.49 -6.85 -14.00
CA GLN A 273 3.44 -5.39 -13.82
C GLN A 273 2.33 -4.78 -14.68
N ARG A 274 1.52 -3.92 -14.09
CA ARG A 274 0.36 -3.32 -14.77
C ARG A 274 0.24 -1.85 -14.40
N LEU A 275 0.01 -1.02 -15.41
CA LEU A 275 -0.25 0.41 -15.24
C LEU A 275 -1.72 0.68 -15.59
N TYR A 276 -2.41 1.40 -14.71
CA TYR A 276 -3.76 1.89 -14.93
C TYR A 276 -3.81 3.40 -14.82
N VAL A 277 -4.51 4.04 -15.73
CA VAL A 277 -4.86 5.46 -15.64
C VAL A 277 -6.29 5.57 -15.18
N VAL A 278 -6.51 6.31 -14.11
CA VAL A 278 -7.83 6.56 -13.54
C VAL A 278 -8.27 7.97 -13.91
N THR A 279 -9.40 8.07 -14.59
CA THR A 279 -9.97 9.35 -15.07
C THR A 279 -11.45 9.43 -14.76
N ARG A 280 -12.01 10.63 -14.88
CA ARG A 280 -13.47 10.84 -14.94
C ARG A 280 -13.87 11.07 -16.40
N ASN A 281 -14.94 10.41 -16.84
CA ASN A 281 -15.52 10.67 -18.15
C ASN A 281 -16.45 11.90 -18.10
N ASP A 282 -17.00 12.28 -19.26
CA ASP A 282 -17.90 13.46 -19.40
C ASP A 282 -19.20 13.33 -18.59
N GLU A 283 -19.60 12.11 -18.24
CA GLU A 283 -20.72 11.83 -17.34
C GLU A 283 -20.35 11.88 -15.85
N GLY A 284 -19.08 12.20 -15.52
CA GLY A 284 -18.56 12.25 -14.15
C GLY A 284 -18.21 10.87 -13.57
N LYS A 285 -18.36 9.77 -14.32
CA LYS A 285 -18.06 8.42 -13.85
C LYS A 285 -16.57 8.13 -13.85
N THR A 286 -16.06 7.53 -12.79
CA THR A 286 -14.67 7.09 -12.70
C THR A 286 -14.43 5.88 -13.62
N GLN A 287 -13.37 5.95 -14.40
CA GLN A 287 -12.92 4.87 -15.29
C GLN A 287 -11.46 4.56 -15.02
N ALA A 288 -11.11 3.27 -15.05
CA ALA A 288 -9.73 2.80 -14.96
C ALA A 288 -9.37 2.11 -16.28
N LYS A 289 -8.40 2.66 -16.99
CA LYS A 289 -7.92 2.14 -18.28
C LYS A 289 -6.54 1.52 -18.09
N ARG A 290 -6.39 0.23 -18.41
CA ARG A 290 -5.08 -0.42 -18.44
C ARG A 290 -4.27 0.11 -19.62
N ILE A 291 -3.04 0.51 -19.35
CA ILE A 291 -2.08 0.92 -20.37
C ILE A 291 -1.31 -0.33 -20.83
N GLN A 292 -1.29 -0.54 -22.13
CA GLN A 292 -0.49 -1.58 -22.79
C GLN A 292 0.45 -0.88 -23.75
N THR A 293 1.75 -1.13 -23.62
CA THR A 293 2.72 -0.65 -24.59
C THR A 293 2.74 -1.62 -25.77
N LYS A 294 2.53 -1.11 -26.98
CA LYS A 294 2.92 -1.87 -28.18
C LYS A 294 4.45 -1.98 -28.18
N GLU A 295 4.98 -3.12 -28.63
CA GLU A 295 6.42 -3.25 -28.83
C GLU A 295 6.91 -2.09 -29.69
N GLN A 296 7.71 -1.22 -29.12
CA GLN A 296 8.35 -0.15 -29.85
C GLN A 296 9.58 -0.76 -30.54
N THR A 297 9.46 -1.06 -31.81
CA THR A 297 10.58 -1.47 -32.67
C THR A 297 11.22 -0.21 -33.21
N GLY A 298 12.43 0.13 -32.74
CA GLY A 298 13.21 1.27 -33.22
C GLY A 298 14.18 1.83 -32.20
N GLU A 299 15.15 2.61 -32.65
CA GLU A 299 16.22 3.19 -31.83
C GLU A 299 15.76 4.28 -30.81
N GLN A 300 14.53 4.81 -30.96
CA GLN A 300 13.95 5.80 -30.04
C GLN A 300 12.79 5.22 -29.24
N ARG A 301 13.11 4.48 -28.19
CA ARG A 301 12.13 4.04 -27.20
C ARG A 301 11.77 5.20 -26.28
N MET A 302 10.55 5.72 -26.41
CA MET A 302 10.01 6.76 -25.50
C MET A 302 9.77 6.18 -24.11
N MET A 303 10.22 6.91 -23.07
CA MET A 303 9.98 6.53 -21.67
C MET A 303 8.51 6.72 -21.29
N LEU A 304 8.03 5.94 -20.31
CA LEU A 304 6.64 6.04 -19.84
C LEU A 304 6.35 7.43 -19.23
N SER A 305 7.33 8.02 -18.55
CA SER A 305 7.25 9.39 -18.04
C SER A 305 7.02 10.42 -19.15
N GLU A 306 7.75 10.30 -20.26
CA GLU A 306 7.58 11.18 -21.42
C GLU A 306 6.20 10.98 -22.09
N MET A 307 5.76 9.74 -22.22
CA MET A 307 4.43 9.42 -22.77
C MET A 307 3.33 10.05 -21.92
N TRP A 308 3.48 10.02 -20.60
CA TRP A 308 2.53 10.64 -19.69
C TRP A 308 2.56 12.16 -19.81
N MET A 309 3.73 12.79 -19.72
CA MET A 309 3.89 14.25 -19.85
C MET A 309 3.38 14.80 -21.18
N LYS A 310 3.44 14.01 -22.26
CA LYS A 310 2.88 14.35 -23.58
C LYS A 310 1.39 14.00 -23.72
N GLY A 311 0.74 13.50 -22.66
CA GLY A 311 -0.69 13.12 -22.68
C GLY A 311 -1.01 11.84 -23.48
N LEU A 312 0.00 11.12 -23.99
CA LEU A 312 -0.20 9.96 -24.87
C LEU A 312 -0.87 8.76 -24.18
N ILE A 313 -0.70 8.65 -22.86
CA ILE A 313 -1.32 7.57 -22.07
C ILE A 313 -2.50 8.03 -21.22
N GLY A 314 -2.85 9.31 -21.26
CA GLY A 314 -3.91 9.92 -20.45
C GLY A 314 -3.45 10.26 -19.02
N GLY A 315 -4.40 10.69 -18.19
CA GLY A 315 -4.13 11.05 -16.77
C GLY A 315 -3.54 12.45 -16.57
N VAL A 316 -3.38 13.22 -17.64
CA VAL A 316 -3.02 14.64 -17.58
C VAL A 316 -4.30 15.45 -17.79
N PRO A 317 -4.57 16.50 -16.99
CA PRO A 317 -5.70 17.39 -17.23
C PRO A 317 -5.60 18.03 -18.62
N TYR A 318 -6.72 18.09 -19.34
CA TYR A 318 -6.76 18.61 -20.73
C TYR A 318 -6.60 20.14 -20.84
N ASN A 319 -6.60 20.87 -19.72
CA ASN A 319 -6.68 22.34 -19.70
C ASN A 319 -5.43 23.00 -19.06
N PHE A 320 -4.23 22.57 -19.43
CA PHE A 320 -2.99 23.29 -19.12
C PHE A 320 -2.25 23.64 -20.39
#